data_70ca673aecd2e6f951b08ab9101e0862
#
_entry.id   70ca673aecd2e6f951b08ab9101e0862
#
_cell.length_a   1.000
_cell.length_b   1.000
_cell.length_c   1.000
_cell.angle_alpha   90.00
_cell.angle_beta   90.00
_cell.angle_gamma   90.00
#
_symmetry.space_group_name_H-M   'P 1'
#
loop_
_entity.id
_entity.type
_entity.pdbx_description
1 polymer ?
#
loop_
_entity_poly.entity_id
_entity_poly.type
_entity_poly.pdbx_seq_one_letter_code
_entity_poly.pdbx_strand_id
1 'polypeptide(L)'
;MLVLFVLFCLLQVNLPKKFVWSPTFSHVDKQPLGCFVFDSVLTQSLPNGYHVTKKTFFQLDQEHAKEKISVLMVVDQQNLKQLDVKYLCNIARRGGKVMVVASGSFDDGRNADTVVVDELERTFNVRIEDGTYFSLRGILAGLKAHDNDMYDTIYWNNRETMYAAQSYRMFYNMVGGTHFVDSVPKVKRLAYTLSTAGYDYRQDSLYVGDFTGFDTIVDEKERIERIDTFAIKKVPTAVSVPYGKGEVIFVSSPLLFTNYGMLEGNTFVYIFRLMSYLADLPVYRTEAYVKTDAMLVAEQSPFREFIKRPPLRWALYLALLGVVLFMIFTARRRQRVIPIMSKPANRSLEFIQLIGTLYYQRKDHVDLVRKKFKLFAEELRKTAGVDISDVNTDDREYLLLAEKTGMNSDRLKKVIRQIRLVLHSEGNISVEEMRSLIDAMDTIVRHAKNG
;
A
#
# COMPACT_ATOMS: atom_id res chain seq x y z
N MET A 1 -15.17 14.21 -26.61
CA MET A 1 -14.51 14.34 -25.31
C MET A 1 -15.48 14.39 -24.16
N LEU A 2 -16.49 15.30 -24.13
CA LEU A 2 -17.46 15.39 -23.02
C LEU A 2 -18.21 14.07 -22.77
N VAL A 3 -18.75 13.46 -23.83
CA VAL A 3 -19.49 12.17 -23.76
C VAL A 3 -18.61 11.06 -23.18
N LEU A 4 -17.34 10.99 -23.60
CA LEU A 4 -16.36 10.04 -23.06
C LEU A 4 -16.08 10.28 -21.58
N PHE A 5 -15.96 11.53 -21.15
CA PHE A 5 -15.77 11.89 -19.74
C PHE A 5 -17.01 11.53 -18.90
N VAL A 6 -18.20 11.85 -19.36
CA VAL A 6 -19.45 11.46 -18.68
C VAL A 6 -19.58 9.93 -18.61
N LEU A 7 -19.30 9.23 -19.70
CA LEU A 7 -19.30 7.76 -19.74
C LEU A 7 -18.26 7.18 -18.76
N PHE A 8 -17.08 7.76 -18.69
CA PHE A 8 -16.04 7.36 -17.73
C PHE A 8 -16.48 7.58 -16.28
N CYS A 9 -17.12 8.72 -15.97
CA CYS A 9 -17.67 8.97 -14.64
C CYS A 9 -18.79 7.99 -14.30
N LEU A 10 -19.70 7.70 -15.23
CA LEU A 10 -20.76 6.70 -15.04
C LEU A 10 -20.20 5.29 -14.85
N LEU A 11 -19.17 4.90 -15.61
CA LEU A 11 -18.48 3.63 -15.42
C LEU A 11 -17.81 3.57 -14.05
N GLN A 12 -17.11 4.61 -13.61
CA GLN A 12 -16.47 4.65 -12.28
C GLN A 12 -17.47 4.52 -11.13
N VAL A 13 -18.65 5.11 -11.25
CA VAL A 13 -19.70 5.01 -10.22
C VAL A 13 -20.29 3.60 -10.18
N ASN A 14 -20.41 2.93 -11.33
CA ASN A 14 -21.03 1.61 -11.46
C ASN A 14 -20.04 0.44 -11.38
N LEU A 15 -18.74 0.69 -11.33
CA LEU A 15 -17.77 -0.39 -11.14
C LEU A 15 -18.05 -1.15 -9.83
N PRO A 16 -18.12 -2.49 -9.87
CA PRO A 16 -18.29 -3.29 -8.67
C PRO A 16 -17.18 -2.96 -7.68
N LYS A 17 -17.58 -2.80 -6.41
CA LYS A 17 -16.62 -2.54 -5.34
C LYS A 17 -15.68 -3.73 -5.24
N LYS A 18 -14.38 -3.50 -5.34
CA LYS A 18 -13.39 -4.53 -5.05
C LYS A 18 -13.55 -4.97 -3.59
N PHE A 19 -13.47 -6.27 -3.35
CA PHE A 19 -13.39 -6.78 -1.99
C PHE A 19 -12.08 -6.31 -1.34
N VAL A 20 -12.22 -5.69 -0.18
CA VAL A 20 -11.11 -5.25 0.64
C VAL A 20 -11.03 -6.19 1.83
N TRP A 21 -9.89 -6.85 1.98
CA TRP A 21 -9.62 -7.79 3.05
C TRP A 21 -8.91 -7.13 4.25
N SER A 22 -9.18 -5.85 4.46
CA SER A 22 -8.69 -5.13 5.63
C SER A 22 -9.75 -5.18 6.74
N PRO A 23 -9.39 -5.60 7.97
CA PRO A 23 -10.34 -5.69 9.07
C PRO A 23 -10.81 -4.30 9.50
N THR A 24 -12.09 -4.04 9.32
CA THR A 24 -12.72 -2.77 9.71
C THR A 24 -13.52 -2.88 10.98
N PHE A 25 -14.03 -4.06 11.29
CA PHE A 25 -14.94 -4.32 12.41
C PHE A 25 -16.10 -3.33 12.52
N SER A 26 -16.45 -2.64 11.44
CA SER A 26 -17.52 -1.65 11.44
C SER A 26 -18.88 -2.30 11.17
N HIS A 27 -19.92 -1.89 11.94
CA HIS A 27 -21.30 -2.37 11.78
C HIS A 27 -21.93 -2.01 10.44
N VAL A 28 -21.47 -0.97 9.78
CA VAL A 28 -21.98 -0.54 8.47
C VAL A 28 -21.24 -1.18 7.31
N ASP A 29 -20.12 -1.82 7.56
CA ASP A 29 -19.27 -2.36 6.51
C ASP A 29 -19.72 -3.76 6.11
N LYS A 30 -20.06 -3.89 4.83
CA LYS A 30 -20.49 -5.15 4.18
C LYS A 30 -19.34 -5.92 3.56
N GLN A 31 -18.09 -5.42 3.68
CA GLN A 31 -16.90 -6.13 3.23
C GLN A 31 -16.67 -7.40 4.08
N PRO A 32 -15.88 -8.36 3.61
CA PRO A 32 -15.67 -9.62 4.33
C PRO A 32 -15.27 -9.45 5.81
N LEU A 33 -14.41 -8.47 6.11
CA LEU A 33 -13.92 -8.22 7.46
C LEU A 33 -14.59 -7.02 8.17
N GLY A 34 -15.78 -6.61 7.69
CA GLY A 34 -16.73 -5.78 8.42
C GLY A 34 -17.59 -6.63 9.38
N CYS A 35 -18.46 -6.00 10.17
CA CYS A 35 -19.34 -6.67 11.13
C CYS A 35 -20.86 -6.49 10.82
N PHE A 36 -21.21 -6.10 9.60
CA PHE A 36 -22.60 -5.84 9.25
C PHE A 36 -23.53 -7.03 9.52
N VAL A 37 -23.13 -8.25 9.14
CA VAL A 37 -23.94 -9.47 9.34
C VAL A 37 -24.07 -9.76 10.82
N PHE A 38 -22.97 -9.75 11.56
CA PHE A 38 -22.93 -9.98 12.99
C PHE A 38 -23.88 -9.04 13.75
N ASP A 39 -23.74 -7.74 13.54
CA ASP A 39 -24.56 -6.73 14.23
C ASP A 39 -26.04 -6.79 13.84
N SER A 40 -26.32 -7.04 12.56
CA SER A 40 -27.70 -7.16 12.08
C SER A 40 -28.43 -8.35 12.69
N VAL A 41 -27.74 -9.48 12.81
CA VAL A 41 -28.32 -10.69 13.40
C VAL A 41 -28.53 -10.51 14.91
N LEU A 42 -27.55 -9.97 15.62
CA LEU A 42 -27.66 -9.76 17.08
C LEU A 42 -28.72 -8.74 17.46
N THR A 43 -28.90 -7.68 16.65
CA THR A 43 -29.97 -6.69 16.87
C THR A 43 -31.36 -7.34 16.87
N GLN A 44 -31.54 -8.41 16.10
CA GLN A 44 -32.80 -9.14 16.02
C GLN A 44 -32.92 -10.31 17.01
N SER A 45 -31.79 -10.84 17.49
CA SER A 45 -31.76 -12.08 18.24
C SER A 45 -31.66 -11.91 19.75
N LEU A 46 -31.09 -10.78 20.25
CA LEU A 46 -30.89 -10.61 21.68
C LEU A 46 -32.16 -10.07 22.38
N PRO A 47 -32.66 -10.77 23.39
CA PRO A 47 -33.96 -10.48 24.02
C PRO A 47 -33.94 -9.17 24.80
N ASN A 48 -32.83 -8.80 25.40
CA ASN A 48 -32.67 -7.59 26.24
C ASN A 48 -32.16 -6.37 25.45
N GLY A 49 -32.03 -6.50 24.12
CA GLY A 49 -31.58 -5.43 23.22
C GLY A 49 -30.09 -5.46 22.94
N TYR A 50 -29.76 -5.00 21.76
CA TYR A 50 -28.38 -4.87 21.26
C TYR A 50 -28.21 -3.51 20.59
N HIS A 51 -27.22 -2.75 21.03
CA HIS A 51 -26.99 -1.38 20.58
C HIS A 51 -25.56 -1.17 20.18
N VAL A 52 -25.33 -0.79 18.92
CA VAL A 52 -23.99 -0.37 18.46
C VAL A 52 -23.80 1.12 18.74
N THR A 53 -22.67 1.46 19.35
CA THR A 53 -22.37 2.84 19.76
C THR A 53 -20.90 3.18 19.55
N LYS A 54 -20.57 4.46 19.45
CA LYS A 54 -19.22 4.98 19.42
C LYS A 54 -18.74 5.54 20.77
N LYS A 55 -19.46 5.21 21.86
CA LYS A 55 -19.13 5.66 23.20
C LYS A 55 -18.01 4.83 23.79
N THR A 56 -17.08 5.48 24.48
CA THR A 56 -16.01 4.82 25.24
C THR A 56 -16.53 4.13 26.49
N PHE A 57 -15.73 3.27 27.13
CA PHE A 57 -16.09 2.68 28.44
C PHE A 57 -16.43 3.74 29.48
N PHE A 58 -15.71 4.87 29.48
CA PHE A 58 -16.02 6.01 30.35
C PHE A 58 -17.45 6.52 30.12
N GLN A 59 -17.80 6.81 28.89
CA GLN A 59 -19.11 7.36 28.56
C GLN A 59 -20.25 6.37 28.86
N LEU A 60 -20.04 5.08 28.57
CA LEU A 60 -21.01 4.03 28.91
C LEU A 60 -21.17 3.86 30.42
N ASP A 61 -20.07 3.93 31.18
CA ASP A 61 -20.10 3.87 32.64
C ASP A 61 -20.88 5.02 33.27
N GLN A 62 -20.73 6.23 32.74
CA GLN A 62 -21.44 7.42 33.25
C GLN A 62 -22.94 7.39 32.88
N GLU A 63 -23.26 7.02 31.64
CA GLU A 63 -24.63 6.99 31.16
C GLU A 63 -25.48 5.94 31.89
N HIS A 64 -24.88 4.76 32.13
CA HIS A 64 -25.54 3.62 32.76
C HIS A 64 -25.05 3.40 34.21
N ALA A 65 -24.76 4.50 34.95
CA ALA A 65 -24.19 4.41 36.30
C ALA A 65 -25.07 3.63 37.30
N LYS A 66 -26.38 3.58 37.08
CA LYS A 66 -27.36 2.90 37.95
C LYS A 66 -27.83 1.56 37.39
N GLU A 67 -27.48 1.21 36.19
CA GLU A 67 -27.94 0.04 35.48
C GLU A 67 -26.84 -1.00 35.36
N LYS A 68 -27.24 -2.26 35.21
CA LYS A 68 -26.33 -3.31 34.80
C LYS A 68 -26.39 -3.47 33.30
N ILE A 69 -25.27 -3.35 32.64
CA ILE A 69 -25.16 -3.50 31.20
C ILE A 69 -24.11 -4.52 30.84
N SER A 70 -24.23 -5.10 29.66
CA SER A 70 -23.18 -5.85 29.03
C SER A 70 -22.50 -4.98 27.96
N VAL A 71 -21.18 -5.01 27.92
CA VAL A 71 -20.42 -4.26 26.90
C VAL A 71 -19.58 -5.21 26.08
N LEU A 72 -19.66 -5.08 24.76
CA LEU A 72 -18.87 -5.83 23.81
C LEU A 72 -17.92 -4.89 23.08
N MET A 73 -16.64 -5.25 23.03
CA MET A 73 -15.63 -4.59 22.20
C MET A 73 -15.03 -5.63 21.25
N VAL A 74 -15.10 -5.37 19.95
CA VAL A 74 -14.48 -6.22 18.91
C VAL A 74 -13.52 -5.36 18.11
N VAL A 75 -12.24 -5.66 18.20
CA VAL A 75 -11.15 -4.92 17.55
C VAL A 75 -10.08 -5.88 17.07
N ASP A 76 -9.26 -5.48 16.12
CA ASP A 76 -8.10 -6.27 15.75
C ASP A 76 -7.08 -6.29 16.89
N GLN A 77 -6.47 -5.15 17.16
CA GLN A 77 -5.53 -4.97 18.26
C GLN A 77 -6.11 -3.99 19.27
N GLN A 78 -6.11 -4.36 20.54
CA GLN A 78 -6.59 -3.49 21.59
C GLN A 78 -5.49 -2.49 22.03
N ASN A 79 -5.90 -1.28 22.34
CA ASN A 79 -5.05 -0.21 22.88
C ASN A 79 -5.80 0.51 24.01
N LEU A 80 -6.23 -0.27 25.00
CA LEU A 80 -6.92 0.28 26.15
C LEU A 80 -5.92 0.91 27.10
N LYS A 81 -6.19 2.16 27.46
CA LYS A 81 -5.38 2.89 28.43
C LYS A 81 -5.90 2.68 29.84
N GLN A 82 -5.11 3.02 30.84
CA GLN A 82 -5.44 2.88 32.24
C GLN A 82 -6.85 3.40 32.60
N LEU A 83 -7.25 4.52 32.00
CA LEU A 83 -8.57 5.09 32.21
C LEU A 83 -9.70 4.19 31.67
N ASP A 84 -9.50 3.63 30.47
CA ASP A 84 -10.47 2.74 29.83
C ASP A 84 -10.64 1.46 30.64
N VAL A 85 -9.54 0.86 31.08
CA VAL A 85 -9.55 -0.35 31.93
C VAL A 85 -10.22 -0.06 33.27
N LYS A 86 -9.99 1.11 33.86
CA LYS A 86 -10.67 1.52 35.10
C LYS A 86 -12.18 1.52 34.95
N TYR A 87 -12.71 2.11 33.87
CA TYR A 87 -14.16 2.17 33.67
C TYR A 87 -14.77 0.85 33.22
N LEU A 88 -14.03 0.05 32.44
CA LEU A 88 -14.36 -1.34 32.17
C LEU A 88 -14.53 -2.12 33.49
N CYS A 89 -13.57 -2.00 34.41
CA CYS A 89 -13.63 -2.60 35.74
C CYS A 89 -14.81 -2.08 36.57
N ASN A 90 -15.20 -0.83 36.46
CA ASN A 90 -16.35 -0.28 37.15
C ASN A 90 -17.65 -0.91 36.69
N ILE A 91 -17.83 -1.07 35.37
CA ILE A 91 -19.00 -1.76 34.80
C ILE A 91 -19.09 -3.20 35.33
N ALA A 92 -18.00 -3.96 35.28
CA ALA A 92 -17.97 -5.33 35.78
C ALA A 92 -18.19 -5.39 37.33
N ARG A 93 -17.60 -4.44 38.10
CA ARG A 93 -17.75 -4.41 39.56
C ARG A 93 -19.21 -4.24 40.00
N ARG A 94 -20.02 -3.49 39.22
CA ARG A 94 -21.46 -3.32 39.49
C ARG A 94 -22.32 -4.52 39.12
N GLY A 95 -21.76 -5.53 38.49
CA GLY A 95 -22.46 -6.73 38.03
C GLY A 95 -22.78 -6.72 36.55
N GLY A 96 -22.19 -5.82 35.79
CA GLY A 96 -22.19 -5.86 34.34
C GLY A 96 -21.24 -6.94 33.80
N LYS A 97 -21.32 -7.22 32.52
CA LYS A 97 -20.45 -8.18 31.83
C LYS A 97 -19.72 -7.45 30.72
N VAL A 98 -18.42 -7.63 30.63
CA VAL A 98 -17.63 -6.99 29.57
C VAL A 98 -16.91 -8.08 28.77
N MET A 99 -17.11 -8.07 27.46
CA MET A 99 -16.38 -8.97 26.55
C MET A 99 -15.43 -8.17 25.70
N VAL A 100 -14.15 -8.50 25.80
CA VAL A 100 -13.05 -7.92 25.01
C VAL A 100 -12.61 -8.96 23.99
N VAL A 101 -12.83 -8.65 22.73
CA VAL A 101 -12.45 -9.51 21.60
C VAL A 101 -11.34 -8.80 20.83
N ALA A 102 -10.14 -9.37 20.87
CA ALA A 102 -8.97 -8.80 20.20
C ALA A 102 -7.96 -9.90 19.83
N SER A 103 -7.12 -9.67 18.81
CA SER A 103 -6.03 -10.58 18.45
C SER A 103 -4.76 -10.36 19.27
N GLY A 104 -4.62 -9.21 19.89
CA GLY A 104 -3.45 -8.86 20.70
C GLY A 104 -3.51 -7.42 21.20
N SER A 105 -2.42 -6.95 21.79
CA SER A 105 -2.23 -5.55 22.16
C SER A 105 -1.48 -4.82 21.05
N PHE A 106 -1.83 -3.56 20.86
CA PHE A 106 -1.14 -2.72 19.90
C PHE A 106 0.24 -2.30 20.45
N ASP A 107 1.29 -2.78 19.81
CA ASP A 107 2.64 -2.30 19.98
C ASP A 107 2.95 -1.25 18.91
N ASP A 108 3.26 -0.01 19.29
CA ASP A 108 3.59 1.07 18.36
C ASP A 108 5.05 1.00 17.86
N GLY A 109 5.78 -0.04 18.25
CA GLY A 109 7.15 -0.30 17.79
C GLY A 109 8.20 0.75 18.20
N ARG A 110 7.83 1.73 19.05
CA ARG A 110 8.71 2.84 19.39
C ARG A 110 9.74 2.52 20.47
N ASN A 111 9.57 1.42 21.18
CA ASN A 111 10.45 1.02 22.28
C ASN A 111 10.72 -0.50 22.20
N ALA A 112 11.59 -0.92 21.30
CA ALA A 112 11.99 -2.32 21.16
C ALA A 112 12.64 -2.91 22.43
N ASP A 113 13.13 -2.06 23.33
CA ASP A 113 13.85 -2.49 24.55
C ASP A 113 13.00 -2.55 25.82
N THR A 114 11.73 -2.10 25.78
CA THR A 114 10.84 -2.14 26.94
C THR A 114 9.61 -2.97 26.61
N VAL A 115 9.46 -4.10 27.27
CA VAL A 115 8.21 -4.86 27.27
C VAL A 115 7.11 -3.99 27.84
N VAL A 116 6.31 -3.37 26.97
CA VAL A 116 5.14 -2.60 27.39
C VAL A 116 4.10 -3.59 27.86
N VAL A 117 4.01 -3.78 29.17
CA VAL A 117 2.95 -4.61 29.76
C VAL A 117 1.63 -3.88 29.58
N ASP A 118 0.72 -4.51 28.87
CA ASP A 118 -0.63 -4.01 28.63
C ASP A 118 -1.40 -3.78 29.93
N GLU A 119 -2.20 -2.72 30.00
CA GLU A 119 -3.01 -2.40 31.20
C GLU A 119 -4.06 -3.49 31.50
N LEU A 120 -4.56 -4.21 30.50
CA LEU A 120 -5.41 -5.39 30.72
C LEU A 120 -4.62 -6.52 31.37
N GLU A 121 -3.42 -6.81 30.85
CA GLU A 121 -2.54 -7.80 31.42
C GLU A 121 -2.18 -7.49 32.88
N ARG A 122 -1.86 -6.22 33.19
CA ARG A 122 -1.60 -5.78 34.58
C ARG A 122 -2.77 -5.98 35.50
N THR A 123 -3.99 -5.74 35.00
CA THR A 123 -5.20 -5.77 35.84
C THR A 123 -5.77 -7.18 36.01
N PHE A 124 -5.72 -7.99 34.98
CA PHE A 124 -6.38 -9.29 34.95
C PHE A 124 -5.41 -10.47 34.87
N ASN A 125 -4.11 -10.23 34.70
CA ASN A 125 -3.10 -11.24 34.39
C ASN A 125 -3.46 -12.14 33.21
N VAL A 126 -4.17 -11.58 32.22
CA VAL A 126 -4.55 -12.23 30.99
C VAL A 126 -3.88 -11.50 29.84
N ARG A 127 -3.08 -12.23 29.08
CA ARG A 127 -2.45 -11.75 27.86
C ARG A 127 -3.14 -12.39 26.65
N ILE A 128 -3.52 -11.57 25.69
CA ILE A 128 -4.00 -12.06 24.40
C ILE A 128 -2.78 -12.10 23.49
N GLU A 129 -2.45 -13.29 22.99
CA GLU A 129 -1.34 -13.44 22.04
C GLU A 129 -1.77 -13.10 20.62
N ASP A 130 -0.90 -12.40 19.95
CA ASP A 130 -1.05 -12.07 18.54
C ASP A 130 -0.68 -13.33 17.72
N GLY A 131 -1.68 -14.17 17.48
CA GLY A 131 -1.50 -15.43 16.75
C GLY A 131 -1.98 -15.40 15.31
N THR A 132 -2.58 -14.31 14.88
CA THR A 132 -3.26 -14.24 13.59
C THR A 132 -2.57 -13.28 12.64
N TYR A 133 -1.62 -13.78 11.88
CA TYR A 133 -1.20 -13.10 10.66
C TYR A 133 -2.26 -13.32 9.57
N PHE A 134 -3.15 -12.35 9.42
CA PHE A 134 -4.09 -12.32 8.31
C PHE A 134 -3.34 -12.09 6.99
N SER A 135 -3.05 -13.17 6.29
CA SER A 135 -2.46 -13.12 4.96
C SER A 135 -3.54 -13.43 3.91
N LEU A 136 -3.89 -12.43 3.12
CA LEU A 136 -4.78 -12.63 1.96
C LEU A 136 -4.26 -13.77 1.05
N ARG A 137 -2.95 -13.88 0.91
CA ARG A 137 -2.31 -14.92 0.11
C ARG A 137 -2.53 -16.31 0.72
N GLY A 138 -2.48 -16.42 2.05
CA GLY A 138 -2.77 -17.66 2.78
C GLY A 138 -4.23 -18.08 2.61
N ILE A 139 -5.17 -17.15 2.75
CA ILE A 139 -6.60 -17.43 2.55
C ILE A 139 -6.88 -17.89 1.12
N LEU A 140 -6.38 -17.19 0.13
CA LEU A 140 -6.58 -17.54 -1.29
C LEU A 140 -5.92 -18.90 -1.64
N ALA A 141 -4.77 -19.20 -1.05
CA ALA A 141 -4.12 -20.50 -1.20
C ALA A 141 -4.95 -21.62 -0.55
N GLY A 142 -5.46 -21.39 0.65
CA GLY A 142 -6.31 -22.35 1.35
C GLY A 142 -7.64 -22.61 0.66
N LEU A 143 -8.30 -21.57 0.18
CA LEU A 143 -9.53 -21.71 -0.62
C LEU A 143 -9.33 -22.52 -1.90
N LYS A 144 -8.14 -22.46 -2.50
CA LYS A 144 -7.79 -23.23 -3.70
C LYS A 144 -7.42 -24.69 -3.38
N ALA A 145 -6.77 -24.93 -2.24
CA ALA A 145 -6.22 -26.23 -1.92
C ALA A 145 -7.28 -27.23 -1.40
N HIS A 146 -8.42 -26.77 -0.88
CA HIS A 146 -9.42 -27.61 -0.17
C HIS A 146 -8.78 -28.46 0.96
N ASP A 147 -7.69 -27.97 1.52
CA ASP A 147 -6.83 -28.73 2.41
C ASP A 147 -7.37 -28.72 3.83
N ASN A 148 -7.48 -29.92 4.44
CA ASN A 148 -7.94 -30.07 5.81
C ASN A 148 -7.02 -29.36 6.82
N ASP A 149 -5.74 -29.19 6.49
CA ASP A 149 -4.73 -28.54 7.33
C ASP A 149 -4.94 -27.03 7.49
N MET A 150 -5.84 -26.45 6.69
CA MET A 150 -6.18 -25.02 6.76
C MET A 150 -7.25 -24.70 7.81
N TYR A 151 -7.73 -25.68 8.52
CA TYR A 151 -8.75 -25.51 9.54
C TYR A 151 -8.23 -25.89 10.92
N ASP A 152 -8.51 -25.05 11.89
CA ASP A 152 -8.32 -25.36 13.30
C ASP A 152 -9.67 -25.67 13.96
N THR A 153 -9.64 -26.33 15.11
CA THR A 153 -10.84 -26.68 15.85
C THR A 153 -10.82 -26.03 17.22
N ILE A 154 -11.83 -25.22 17.49
CA ILE A 154 -12.09 -24.72 18.84
C ILE A 154 -12.99 -25.69 19.58
N TYR A 155 -12.57 -26.07 20.76
CA TYR A 155 -13.31 -26.96 21.66
C TYR A 155 -13.93 -26.13 22.78
N TRP A 156 -15.20 -26.38 23.06
CA TRP A 156 -15.85 -25.79 24.22
C TRP A 156 -15.55 -26.61 25.47
N ASN A 157 -15.18 -25.94 26.56
CA ASN A 157 -14.69 -26.63 27.75
C ASN A 157 -15.82 -27.25 28.58
N ASN A 158 -17.01 -26.64 28.63
CA ASN A 158 -18.13 -27.13 29.45
C ASN A 158 -19.21 -27.76 28.58
N ARG A 159 -19.76 -28.87 29.03
CA ARG A 159 -20.96 -29.43 28.43
C ARG A 159 -22.17 -28.65 28.91
N GLU A 160 -22.80 -27.94 28.01
CA GLU A 160 -24.06 -27.23 28.27
C GLU A 160 -25.18 -27.93 27.49
N THR A 161 -26.35 -28.05 28.11
CA THR A 161 -27.48 -28.74 27.47
C THR A 161 -28.07 -27.98 26.29
N MET A 162 -27.87 -26.64 26.26
CA MET A 162 -28.44 -25.79 25.25
C MET A 162 -27.74 -25.92 23.89
N TYR A 163 -26.44 -26.23 23.87
CA TYR A 163 -25.64 -26.35 22.67
C TYR A 163 -25.12 -27.77 22.50
N ALA A 164 -25.58 -28.48 21.48
CA ALA A 164 -25.14 -29.85 21.20
C ALA A 164 -23.68 -29.92 20.74
N ALA A 165 -23.23 -28.94 19.96
CA ALA A 165 -21.88 -28.89 19.43
C ALA A 165 -20.87 -28.61 20.55
N GLN A 166 -19.84 -29.44 20.67
CA GLN A 166 -18.72 -29.23 21.58
C GLN A 166 -17.43 -28.80 20.86
N SER A 167 -17.40 -28.88 19.55
CA SER A 167 -16.28 -28.49 18.72
C SER A 167 -16.75 -27.71 17.50
N TYR A 168 -15.96 -26.73 17.12
CA TYR A 168 -16.23 -25.80 16.02
C TYR A 168 -15.02 -25.78 15.11
N ARG A 169 -15.20 -26.15 13.85
CA ARG A 169 -14.15 -26.11 12.84
C ARG A 169 -14.12 -24.74 12.21
N MET A 170 -12.98 -24.11 12.25
CA MET A 170 -12.77 -22.73 11.80
C MET A 170 -11.51 -22.64 10.98
N PHE A 171 -11.45 -21.65 10.12
CA PHE A 171 -10.24 -21.35 9.35
C PHE A 171 -9.12 -20.96 10.32
N TYR A 172 -7.96 -21.64 10.26
CA TYR A 172 -6.90 -21.52 11.27
C TYR A 172 -6.39 -20.08 11.45
N ASN A 173 -6.34 -19.28 10.35
CA ASN A 173 -5.93 -17.89 10.40
C ASN A 173 -6.87 -16.98 11.19
N MET A 174 -8.02 -17.46 11.63
CA MET A 174 -8.98 -16.70 12.43
C MET A 174 -8.93 -17.04 13.92
N VAL A 175 -8.16 -18.06 14.28
CA VAL A 175 -8.07 -18.55 15.66
C VAL A 175 -6.80 -18.00 16.29
N GLY A 176 -6.97 -17.26 17.37
CA GLY A 176 -5.87 -16.80 18.23
C GLY A 176 -5.89 -17.49 19.59
N GLY A 177 -4.84 -17.32 20.36
CA GLY A 177 -4.70 -17.87 21.70
C GLY A 177 -4.74 -16.80 22.80
N THR A 178 -5.06 -17.20 24.01
CA THR A 178 -4.87 -16.38 25.22
C THR A 178 -3.94 -17.11 26.17
N HIS A 179 -3.01 -16.37 26.73
CA HIS A 179 -2.22 -16.85 27.85
C HIS A 179 -2.65 -16.11 29.12
N PHE A 180 -2.70 -16.84 30.21
CA PHE A 180 -2.95 -16.24 31.51
C PHE A 180 -2.02 -16.88 32.53
N VAL A 181 -1.64 -16.08 33.53
CA VAL A 181 -0.81 -16.56 34.60
C VAL A 181 -1.64 -17.52 35.46
N ASP A 182 -1.15 -18.72 35.69
CA ASP A 182 -1.86 -19.77 36.47
C ASP A 182 -2.25 -19.37 37.91
N SER A 183 -1.66 -18.27 38.42
CA SER A 183 -1.96 -17.69 39.70
C SER A 183 -3.25 -16.86 39.76
N VAL A 184 -3.96 -16.67 38.62
CA VAL A 184 -5.23 -15.94 38.64
C VAL A 184 -6.32 -16.81 39.23
N PRO A 185 -6.82 -16.52 40.46
CA PRO A 185 -7.84 -17.34 41.07
C PRO A 185 -9.15 -17.23 40.29
N LYS A 186 -9.77 -18.39 40.04
CA LYS A 186 -11.11 -18.49 39.45
C LYS A 186 -11.26 -18.15 37.96
N VAL A 187 -10.20 -18.19 37.17
CA VAL A 187 -10.36 -18.06 35.70
C VAL A 187 -11.13 -19.25 35.17
N LYS A 188 -12.24 -18.99 34.51
CA LYS A 188 -13.04 -20.00 33.81
C LYS A 188 -12.62 -20.05 32.35
N ARG A 189 -12.03 -21.17 31.95
CA ARG A 189 -11.73 -21.43 30.51
C ARG A 189 -13.04 -21.79 29.83
N LEU A 190 -13.47 -21.00 28.86
CA LEU A 190 -14.70 -21.22 28.12
C LEU A 190 -14.44 -22.10 26.89
N ALA A 191 -13.41 -21.78 26.13
CA ALA A 191 -13.03 -22.50 24.93
C ALA A 191 -11.51 -22.59 24.79
N TYR A 192 -11.04 -23.58 24.03
CA TYR A 192 -9.61 -23.78 23.76
C TYR A 192 -9.41 -24.40 22.38
N THR A 193 -8.22 -24.24 21.83
CA THR A 193 -7.71 -24.97 20.67
C THR A 193 -6.59 -25.91 21.10
N LEU A 194 -6.29 -26.92 20.28
CA LEU A 194 -5.19 -27.84 20.47
C LEU A 194 -4.02 -27.39 19.64
N SER A 195 -2.98 -26.87 20.25
CA SER A 195 -1.75 -26.54 19.57
C SER A 195 -0.76 -27.68 19.64
N THR A 196 -0.27 -28.13 18.51
CA THR A 196 0.85 -29.08 18.41
C THR A 196 2.20 -28.39 18.56
N ALA A 197 2.25 -27.06 18.48
CA ALA A 197 3.46 -26.27 18.68
C ALA A 197 3.64 -25.97 20.17
N GLY A 198 4.11 -26.95 20.92
CA GLY A 198 4.64 -26.76 22.25
C GLY A 198 6.03 -26.13 22.19
N TYR A 199 6.17 -24.92 21.65
CA TYR A 199 7.42 -24.18 21.75
C TYR A 199 7.56 -23.66 23.16
N ASP A 200 8.47 -24.26 23.91
CA ASP A 200 9.00 -23.64 25.11
C ASP A 200 9.92 -22.50 24.66
N TYR A 201 9.39 -21.28 24.64
CA TYR A 201 10.14 -20.05 24.28
C TYR A 201 11.40 -19.83 25.13
N ARG A 202 11.64 -20.66 26.12
CA ARG A 202 12.82 -20.55 27.00
C ARG A 202 14.04 -21.28 26.48
N GLN A 203 13.95 -22.15 25.52
CA GLN A 203 15.10 -22.94 25.08
C GLN A 203 15.56 -22.75 23.64
N ASP A 204 14.78 -22.21 22.73
CA ASP A 204 15.19 -22.06 21.34
C ASP A 204 14.83 -20.69 20.74
N SER A 205 15.69 -19.70 21.02
CA SER A 205 15.77 -18.46 20.26
C SER A 205 16.17 -18.65 18.77
N LEU A 206 16.34 -19.89 18.35
CA LEU A 206 16.74 -20.28 16.99
C LEU A 206 15.57 -20.60 16.06
N TYR A 207 14.34 -20.63 16.55
CA TYR A 207 13.14 -20.94 15.75
C TYR A 207 12.05 -19.85 15.80
N VAL A 208 12.42 -18.61 16.00
CA VAL A 208 11.66 -17.53 15.42
C VAL A 208 11.95 -17.63 13.93
N GLY A 209 11.14 -18.42 13.24
CA GLY A 209 11.29 -18.69 11.83
C GLY A 209 11.32 -17.38 11.10
N ASP A 210 12.47 -17.07 10.58
CA ASP A 210 12.63 -16.06 9.58
C ASP A 210 11.78 -16.49 8.39
N PHE A 211 10.62 -15.85 8.24
CA PHE A 211 9.70 -16.04 7.11
C PHE A 211 10.31 -15.54 5.78
N THR A 212 11.59 -15.28 5.76
CA THR A 212 12.37 -14.85 4.59
C THR A 212 12.98 -16.01 3.80
N GLY A 213 12.40 -17.20 3.84
CA GLY A 213 12.62 -18.21 2.80
C GLY A 213 14.07 -18.62 2.52
N PHE A 214 14.94 -18.60 3.51
CA PHE A 214 16.24 -19.22 3.40
C PHE A 214 16.24 -20.57 4.14
N ASP A 215 16.23 -21.64 3.34
CA ASP A 215 16.49 -23.01 3.75
C ASP A 215 17.78 -23.10 4.58
N THR A 216 17.68 -23.13 5.88
CA THR A 216 18.66 -23.85 6.66
C THR A 216 18.22 -25.31 6.60
N ILE A 217 18.97 -26.10 5.86
CA ILE A 217 18.80 -27.56 5.74
C ILE A 217 18.96 -28.15 7.15
N VAL A 218 17.85 -28.23 7.88
CA VAL A 218 17.76 -29.08 9.05
C VAL A 218 17.45 -30.47 8.53
N ASP A 219 18.30 -31.43 8.86
CA ASP A 219 18.19 -32.80 8.41
C ASP A 219 16.77 -33.32 8.71
N GLU A 220 16.09 -33.81 7.69
CA GLU A 220 14.67 -34.22 7.74
C GLU A 220 14.44 -35.29 8.84
N LYS A 221 15.46 -36.07 9.18
CA LYS A 221 15.45 -37.04 10.28
C LYS A 221 15.38 -36.37 11.66
N GLU A 222 16.13 -35.30 11.91
CA GLU A 222 16.06 -34.55 13.17
C GLU A 222 14.72 -33.85 13.35
N ARG A 223 14.09 -33.45 12.24
CA ARG A 223 12.77 -32.85 12.24
C ARG A 223 11.67 -33.84 12.60
N ILE A 224 11.74 -35.07 12.11
CA ILE A 224 10.76 -36.14 12.39
C ILE A 224 10.89 -36.61 13.84
N GLU A 225 12.08 -36.82 14.39
CA GLU A 225 12.29 -37.19 15.77
C GLU A 225 11.85 -36.12 16.79
N ARG A 226 11.92 -34.85 16.43
CA ARG A 226 11.43 -33.75 17.28
C ARG A 226 9.91 -33.60 17.23
N ILE A 227 9.25 -33.95 16.14
CA ILE A 227 7.77 -33.88 16.00
C ILE A 227 7.08 -34.90 16.90
N ASP A 228 7.67 -36.08 17.12
CA ASP A 228 7.08 -37.13 17.96
C ASP A 228 7.08 -36.86 19.47
N THR A 229 7.75 -35.79 19.92
CA THR A 229 7.87 -35.42 21.34
C THR A 229 6.99 -34.23 21.75
N PHE A 230 6.17 -33.66 20.88
CA PHE A 230 5.32 -32.53 21.22
C PHE A 230 4.07 -32.93 21.97
N ALA A 231 4.00 -32.57 23.25
CA ALA A 231 2.76 -32.67 24.01
C ALA A 231 1.70 -31.74 23.44
N ILE A 232 0.56 -32.28 23.05
CA ILE A 232 -0.58 -31.48 22.61
C ILE A 232 -1.02 -30.59 23.78
N LYS A 233 -0.82 -29.26 23.61
CA LYS A 233 -1.18 -28.29 24.62
C LYS A 233 -2.55 -27.67 24.31
N LYS A 234 -3.40 -27.57 25.33
CA LYS A 234 -4.67 -26.86 25.25
C LYS A 234 -4.41 -25.37 25.41
N VAL A 235 -4.56 -24.59 24.32
CA VAL A 235 -4.43 -23.13 24.32
C VAL A 235 -5.81 -22.50 24.45
N PRO A 236 -6.11 -21.77 25.52
CA PRO A 236 -7.41 -21.13 25.67
C PRO A 236 -7.63 -20.06 24.59
N THR A 237 -8.80 -20.06 23.99
CA THR A 237 -9.24 -19.06 23.00
C THR A 237 -10.28 -18.10 23.57
N ALA A 238 -10.95 -18.51 24.64
CA ALA A 238 -11.90 -17.70 25.38
C ALA A 238 -11.83 -18.02 26.86
N VAL A 239 -11.69 -16.98 27.69
CA VAL A 239 -11.62 -17.09 29.15
C VAL A 239 -12.52 -16.04 29.80
N SER A 240 -13.12 -16.40 30.94
CA SER A 240 -13.89 -15.46 31.77
C SER A 240 -13.19 -15.28 33.11
N VAL A 241 -13.01 -14.03 33.50
CA VAL A 241 -12.42 -13.63 34.78
C VAL A 241 -13.49 -12.94 35.61
N PRO A 242 -13.90 -13.49 36.76
CA PRO A 242 -14.85 -12.83 37.65
C PRO A 242 -14.23 -11.52 38.21
N TYR A 243 -14.99 -10.44 38.16
CA TYR A 243 -14.54 -9.15 38.69
C TYR A 243 -15.68 -8.44 39.42
N GLY A 244 -15.54 -8.28 40.73
CA GLY A 244 -16.60 -7.74 41.56
C GLY A 244 -17.84 -8.60 41.56
N LYS A 245 -18.99 -8.05 41.14
CA LYS A 245 -20.27 -8.78 41.00
C LYS A 245 -20.55 -9.28 39.59
N GLY A 246 -19.69 -8.95 38.62
CA GLY A 246 -19.78 -9.34 37.23
C GLY A 246 -18.57 -10.13 36.76
N GLU A 247 -18.32 -10.07 35.49
CA GLU A 247 -17.21 -10.79 34.84
C GLU A 247 -16.67 -10.05 33.62
N VAL A 248 -15.40 -10.30 33.33
CA VAL A 248 -14.73 -9.83 32.12
C VAL A 248 -14.34 -11.05 31.30
N ILE A 249 -14.76 -11.10 30.04
CA ILE A 249 -14.54 -12.20 29.11
C ILE A 249 -13.53 -11.73 28.08
N PHE A 250 -12.48 -12.50 27.88
CA PHE A 250 -11.45 -12.26 26.88
C PHE A 250 -11.57 -13.33 25.78
N VAL A 251 -11.59 -12.89 24.53
CA VAL A 251 -11.67 -13.75 23.34
C VAL A 251 -10.58 -13.33 22.37
N SER A 252 -9.76 -14.27 21.92
CA SER A 252 -8.57 -14.02 21.10
C SER A 252 -8.79 -14.09 19.60
N SER A 253 -10.03 -14.26 19.14
CA SER A 253 -10.32 -14.52 17.73
C SER A 253 -11.32 -13.51 17.15
N PRO A 254 -10.93 -12.22 16.98
CA PRO A 254 -11.84 -11.17 16.55
C PRO A 254 -12.38 -11.38 15.11
N LEU A 255 -11.59 -12.00 14.23
CA LEU A 255 -12.00 -12.23 12.84
C LEU A 255 -13.24 -13.14 12.72
N LEU A 256 -13.52 -13.96 13.72
CA LEU A 256 -14.73 -14.79 13.75
C LEU A 256 -16.01 -13.95 13.82
N PHE A 257 -15.93 -12.74 14.38
CA PHE A 257 -17.06 -11.80 14.50
C PHE A 257 -17.31 -10.97 13.23
N THR A 258 -16.50 -11.16 12.21
CA THR A 258 -16.65 -10.48 10.92
C THR A 258 -17.71 -11.14 10.04
N ASN A 259 -18.12 -10.45 8.96
CA ASN A 259 -19.04 -11.01 7.98
C ASN A 259 -18.58 -12.34 7.43
N TYR A 260 -17.28 -12.47 7.14
CA TYR A 260 -16.69 -13.71 6.66
C TYR A 260 -16.72 -14.79 7.74
N GLY A 261 -16.29 -14.48 8.97
CA GLY A 261 -16.32 -15.44 10.08
C GLY A 261 -17.73 -15.92 10.41
N MET A 262 -18.73 -15.03 10.41
CA MET A 262 -20.13 -15.39 10.67
C MET A 262 -20.73 -16.32 9.62
N LEU A 263 -20.26 -16.24 8.38
CA LEU A 263 -20.80 -17.04 7.26
C LEU A 263 -20.00 -18.33 7.02
N GLU A 264 -18.86 -18.48 7.68
CA GLU A 264 -18.00 -19.64 7.51
C GLU A 264 -18.45 -20.82 8.41
N GLY A 265 -18.82 -21.93 7.79
CA GLY A 265 -19.14 -23.19 8.47
C GLY A 265 -20.18 -23.03 9.59
N ASN A 266 -19.80 -23.48 10.79
CA ASN A 266 -20.63 -23.39 12.01
C ASN A 266 -20.10 -22.35 13.02
N THR A 267 -19.27 -21.44 12.59
CA THR A 267 -18.66 -20.38 13.43
C THR A 267 -19.70 -19.52 14.14
N PHE A 268 -20.82 -19.24 13.45
CA PHE A 268 -21.94 -18.49 14.06
C PHE A 268 -22.47 -19.13 15.33
N VAL A 269 -22.50 -20.46 15.43
CA VAL A 269 -22.96 -21.17 16.63
C VAL A 269 -22.02 -20.90 17.80
N TYR A 270 -20.69 -20.91 17.56
CA TYR A 270 -19.70 -20.57 18.58
C TYR A 270 -19.88 -19.12 19.07
N ILE A 271 -20.09 -18.20 18.14
CA ILE A 271 -20.29 -16.78 18.46
C ILE A 271 -21.58 -16.59 19.26
N PHE A 272 -22.69 -17.19 18.85
CA PHE A 272 -23.94 -17.11 19.62
C PHE A 272 -23.78 -17.70 21.02
N ARG A 273 -23.00 -18.75 21.18
CA ARG A 273 -22.69 -19.33 22.47
C ARG A 273 -21.87 -18.38 23.35
N LEU A 274 -20.91 -17.65 22.78
CA LEU A 274 -20.21 -16.58 23.48
C LEU A 274 -21.16 -15.43 23.84
N MET A 275 -22.00 -15.01 22.90
CA MET A 275 -22.95 -13.92 23.13
C MET A 275 -24.02 -14.27 24.17
N SER A 276 -24.35 -15.54 24.38
CA SER A 276 -25.27 -15.96 25.43
C SER A 276 -24.81 -15.58 26.84
N TYR A 277 -23.50 -15.42 27.05
CA TYR A 277 -22.95 -14.91 28.31
C TYR A 277 -23.30 -13.43 28.57
N LEU A 278 -23.52 -12.66 27.50
CA LEU A 278 -23.90 -11.23 27.60
C LEU A 278 -25.41 -10.99 27.57
N ALA A 279 -26.18 -11.98 27.08
CA ALA A 279 -27.58 -11.82 26.68
C ALA A 279 -28.55 -11.55 27.85
N ASP A 280 -28.16 -11.83 29.09
CA ASP A 280 -28.97 -11.57 30.29
C ASP A 280 -29.21 -10.08 30.56
N LEU A 281 -28.37 -9.22 29.99
CA LEU A 281 -28.38 -7.76 30.14
C LEU A 281 -28.44 -7.07 28.78
N PRO A 282 -28.88 -5.82 28.72
CA PRO A 282 -28.76 -5.01 27.49
C PRO A 282 -27.31 -4.93 27.05
N VAL A 283 -27.05 -5.25 25.78
CA VAL A 283 -25.69 -5.32 25.22
C VAL A 283 -25.37 -4.07 24.43
N TYR A 284 -24.31 -3.39 24.81
CA TYR A 284 -23.74 -2.25 24.11
C TYR A 284 -22.43 -2.65 23.43
N ARG A 285 -22.41 -2.69 22.11
CA ARG A 285 -21.19 -2.86 21.36
C ARG A 285 -20.52 -1.53 21.08
N THR A 286 -19.34 -1.33 21.61
CA THR A 286 -18.57 -0.10 21.37
C THR A 286 -17.67 -0.23 20.14
N GLU A 287 -17.76 0.74 19.24
CA GLU A 287 -16.84 0.96 18.14
C GLU A 287 -15.82 2.09 18.42
N ALA A 288 -15.81 2.68 19.64
CA ALA A 288 -14.90 3.77 19.98
C ALA A 288 -13.41 3.37 19.87
N TYR A 289 -13.11 2.09 20.01
CA TYR A 289 -11.77 1.55 20.00
C TYR A 289 -11.40 0.88 18.66
N VAL A 290 -12.32 0.84 17.73
CA VAL A 290 -12.05 0.39 16.37
C VAL A 290 -11.18 1.43 15.68
N LYS A 291 -9.94 1.06 15.33
CA LYS A 291 -9.09 1.92 14.52
C LYS A 291 -9.72 2.07 13.15
N THR A 292 -10.23 3.25 12.87
CA THR A 292 -10.55 3.64 11.50
C THR A 292 -9.22 3.98 10.85
N ASP A 293 -8.54 2.99 10.30
CA ASP A 293 -7.28 3.23 9.64
C ASP A 293 -7.46 4.27 8.54
N ALA A 294 -6.54 5.24 8.51
CA ALA A 294 -6.40 6.15 7.39
C ALA A 294 -6.22 5.40 6.05
N MET A 295 -5.81 4.13 6.08
CA MET A 295 -5.79 3.24 4.93
C MET A 295 -7.17 2.97 4.33
N LEU A 296 -8.22 2.84 5.15
CA LEU A 296 -9.59 2.71 4.63
C LEU A 296 -10.07 3.99 3.95
N VAL A 297 -9.55 5.13 4.36
CA VAL A 297 -9.79 6.42 3.70
C VAL A 297 -9.02 6.52 2.39
N ALA A 298 -7.81 5.96 2.33
CA ALA A 298 -6.99 5.98 1.11
C ALA A 298 -7.54 5.08 -0.01
N GLU A 299 -8.24 3.99 0.31
CA GLU A 299 -8.88 3.12 -0.69
C GLU A 299 -10.26 3.63 -1.17
N GLN A 300 -10.84 4.59 -0.48
CA GLN A 300 -12.01 5.28 -0.99
C GLN A 300 -11.54 6.30 -2.02
N SER A 301 -11.88 6.05 -3.30
CA SER A 301 -11.66 7.04 -4.36
C SER A 301 -12.07 8.43 -3.85
N PRO A 302 -11.19 9.46 -3.91
CA PRO A 302 -11.52 10.82 -3.48
C PRO A 302 -12.83 11.31 -4.11
N PHE A 303 -13.11 10.87 -5.33
CA PHE A 303 -14.33 11.17 -6.05
C PHE A 303 -15.59 10.62 -5.36
N ARG A 304 -15.51 9.45 -4.74
CA ARG A 304 -16.65 8.85 -4.00
C ARG A 304 -16.94 9.64 -2.72
N GLU A 305 -15.93 10.20 -2.07
CA GLU A 305 -16.12 11.06 -0.90
C GLU A 305 -16.82 12.38 -1.27
N PHE A 306 -16.51 12.95 -2.45
CA PHE A 306 -17.23 14.09 -2.97
C PHE A 306 -18.72 13.81 -3.20
N ILE A 307 -19.07 12.61 -3.67
CA ILE A 307 -20.48 12.23 -3.91
C ILE A 307 -21.23 11.93 -2.61
N LYS A 308 -20.56 11.38 -1.59
CA LYS A 308 -21.21 11.04 -0.31
C LYS A 308 -21.63 12.25 0.49
N ARG A 309 -20.84 13.33 0.50
CA ARG A 309 -21.13 14.54 1.27
C ARG A 309 -22.00 15.49 0.49
N PRO A 310 -23.24 15.81 0.96
CA PRO A 310 -24.16 16.66 0.22
C PRO A 310 -23.56 17.99 -0.25
N PRO A 311 -22.79 18.75 0.57
CA PRO A 311 -22.19 20.01 0.12
C PRO A 311 -21.20 19.82 -1.03
N LEU A 312 -20.33 18.79 -0.95
CA LEU A 312 -19.33 18.51 -1.96
C LEU A 312 -19.96 17.98 -3.26
N ARG A 313 -21.02 17.21 -3.15
CA ARG A 313 -21.81 16.73 -4.30
C ARG A 313 -22.41 17.90 -5.10
N TRP A 314 -22.99 18.87 -4.41
CA TRP A 314 -23.53 20.07 -5.06
C TRP A 314 -22.43 20.92 -5.69
N ALA A 315 -21.28 21.08 -5.02
CA ALA A 315 -20.12 21.75 -5.58
C ALA A 315 -19.60 21.07 -6.85
N LEU A 316 -19.58 19.73 -6.87
CA LEU A 316 -19.21 18.94 -8.04
C LEU A 316 -20.18 19.17 -9.20
N TYR A 317 -21.49 19.15 -8.93
CA TYR A 317 -22.51 19.40 -9.96
C TYR A 317 -22.40 20.82 -10.53
N LEU A 318 -22.17 21.84 -9.69
CA LEU A 318 -21.96 23.21 -10.12
C LEU A 318 -20.70 23.36 -10.96
N ALA A 319 -19.59 22.71 -10.57
CA ALA A 319 -18.36 22.71 -11.35
C ALA A 319 -18.56 22.04 -12.72
N LEU A 320 -19.27 20.92 -12.77
CA LEU A 320 -19.57 20.19 -14.00
C LEU A 320 -20.49 21.01 -14.92
N LEU A 321 -21.50 21.66 -14.34
CA LEU A 321 -22.36 22.61 -15.06
C LEU A 321 -21.56 23.78 -15.62
N GLY A 322 -20.63 24.34 -14.83
CA GLY A 322 -19.74 25.41 -15.28
C GLY A 322 -18.86 24.99 -16.47
N VAL A 323 -18.30 23.78 -16.43
CA VAL A 323 -17.53 23.23 -17.56
C VAL A 323 -18.41 23.06 -18.82
N VAL A 324 -19.65 22.56 -18.65
CA VAL A 324 -20.58 22.39 -19.77
C VAL A 324 -20.94 23.75 -20.38
N LEU A 325 -21.28 24.73 -19.54
CA LEU A 325 -21.57 26.10 -20.00
C LEU A 325 -20.34 26.71 -20.70
N PHE A 326 -19.16 26.58 -20.11
CA PHE A 326 -17.91 27.05 -20.72
C PHE A 326 -17.70 26.42 -22.10
N MET A 327 -17.94 25.10 -22.26
CA MET A 327 -17.83 24.45 -23.55
C MET A 327 -18.88 24.95 -24.56
N ILE A 328 -20.12 25.14 -24.14
CA ILE A 328 -21.19 25.67 -25.00
C ILE A 328 -20.85 27.09 -25.48
N PHE A 329 -20.37 27.95 -24.59
CA PHE A 329 -20.02 29.32 -24.95
C PHE A 329 -18.71 29.39 -25.76
N THR A 330 -17.76 28.50 -25.49
CA THR A 330 -16.46 28.45 -26.23
C THR A 330 -16.58 27.71 -27.54
N ALA A 331 -17.51 26.77 -27.69
CA ALA A 331 -17.77 26.02 -28.91
C ALA A 331 -18.42 26.88 -30.01
N ARG A 332 -18.97 28.06 -29.66
CA ARG A 332 -19.30 29.03 -30.70
C ARG A 332 -18.03 29.32 -31.51
N ARG A 333 -18.00 28.78 -32.73
CA ARG A 333 -16.95 29.02 -33.70
C ARG A 333 -16.62 30.50 -33.70
N ARG A 334 -15.53 30.94 -33.07
CA ARG A 334 -14.88 32.16 -33.43
C ARG A 334 -14.40 31.95 -34.87
N GLN A 335 -15.13 32.51 -35.84
CA GLN A 335 -14.59 32.63 -37.18
C GLN A 335 -13.23 33.28 -37.03
N ARG A 336 -12.19 32.51 -37.32
CA ARG A 336 -10.84 33.08 -37.37
C ARG A 336 -10.92 34.22 -38.37
N VAL A 337 -10.61 35.41 -37.91
CA VAL A 337 -10.30 36.52 -38.82
C VAL A 337 -9.29 35.96 -39.83
N ILE A 338 -9.68 35.97 -41.12
CA ILE A 338 -8.80 35.51 -42.19
C ILE A 338 -7.53 36.32 -42.03
N PRO A 339 -6.39 35.73 -41.67
CA PRO A 339 -5.16 36.53 -41.52
C PRO A 339 -4.83 37.11 -42.90
N ILE A 340 -4.65 38.41 -42.97
CA ILE A 340 -4.10 39.07 -44.14
C ILE A 340 -2.79 38.33 -44.45
N MET A 341 -2.72 37.67 -45.61
CA MET A 341 -1.54 36.94 -46.02
C MET A 341 -0.36 37.92 -46.08
N SER A 342 0.45 37.95 -45.07
CA SER A 342 1.77 38.58 -45.11
C SER A 342 2.59 37.86 -46.19
N LYS A 343 3.33 38.63 -46.97
CA LYS A 343 4.23 38.12 -48.04
C LYS A 343 4.97 36.88 -47.54
N PRO A 344 5.11 35.84 -48.35
CA PRO A 344 5.73 34.60 -47.92
C PRO A 344 7.14 34.88 -47.40
N ALA A 345 7.31 34.82 -46.11
CA ALA A 345 8.63 34.84 -45.50
C ALA A 345 9.40 33.61 -46.03
N ASN A 346 10.65 33.85 -46.35
CA ASN A 346 11.52 32.82 -46.90
C ASN A 346 11.70 31.71 -45.82
N ARG A 347 10.79 30.72 -45.81
CA ARG A 347 10.75 29.64 -44.82
C ARG A 347 12.07 28.89 -44.73
N SER A 348 12.86 28.88 -45.82
CA SER A 348 14.20 28.29 -45.84
C SER A 348 15.15 29.00 -44.90
N LEU A 349 15.09 30.35 -44.86
CA LEU A 349 15.92 31.16 -43.98
C LEU A 349 15.51 30.97 -42.49
N GLU A 350 14.22 30.98 -42.22
CA GLU A 350 13.71 30.74 -40.87
C GLU A 350 14.06 29.34 -40.37
N PHE A 351 13.97 28.33 -41.25
CA PHE A 351 14.36 26.96 -40.93
C PHE A 351 15.86 26.86 -40.63
N ILE A 352 16.71 27.52 -41.42
CA ILE A 352 18.16 27.54 -41.18
C ILE A 352 18.47 28.25 -39.84
N GLN A 353 17.78 29.35 -39.54
CA GLN A 353 17.93 30.05 -38.26
C GLN A 353 17.46 29.19 -37.07
N LEU A 354 16.35 28.51 -37.22
CA LEU A 354 15.83 27.57 -36.20
C LEU A 354 16.81 26.42 -35.95
N ILE A 355 17.32 25.82 -36.99
CA ILE A 355 18.33 24.76 -36.91
C ILE A 355 19.62 25.29 -36.26
N GLY A 356 20.07 26.47 -36.66
CA GLY A 356 21.23 27.14 -36.04
C GLY A 356 21.04 27.36 -34.54
N THR A 357 19.85 27.83 -34.12
CA THR A 357 19.51 28.05 -32.72
C THR A 357 19.46 26.76 -31.93
N LEU A 358 18.87 25.71 -32.51
CA LEU A 358 18.81 24.37 -31.88
C LEU A 358 20.21 23.77 -31.65
N TYR A 359 21.11 23.93 -32.64
CA TYR A 359 22.50 23.48 -32.49
C TYR A 359 23.25 24.29 -31.45
N TYR A 360 23.02 25.62 -31.41
CA TYR A 360 23.62 26.49 -30.39
C TYR A 360 23.15 26.14 -28.97
N GLN A 361 21.88 25.83 -28.80
CA GLN A 361 21.31 25.47 -27.51
C GLN A 361 21.79 24.11 -26.99
N ARG A 362 22.10 23.17 -27.90
CA ARG A 362 22.56 21.81 -27.53
C ARG A 362 23.98 21.82 -26.95
N LYS A 363 24.75 22.89 -27.10
CA LYS A 363 26.14 23.03 -26.62
C LYS A 363 27.10 21.92 -27.07
N ASP A 364 26.72 21.16 -28.10
CA ASP A 364 27.56 20.10 -28.66
C ASP A 364 28.37 20.68 -29.82
N HIS A 365 29.43 21.41 -29.47
CA HIS A 365 30.27 22.13 -30.43
C HIS A 365 31.11 21.19 -31.29
N VAL A 366 31.44 20.00 -30.76
CA VAL A 366 32.21 19.00 -31.52
C VAL A 366 31.36 18.40 -32.64
N ASP A 367 30.06 18.10 -32.40
CA ASP A 367 29.16 17.57 -33.44
C ASP A 367 28.98 18.58 -34.59
N LEU A 368 28.90 19.88 -34.25
CA LEU A 368 28.82 20.95 -35.25
C LEU A 368 30.08 21.02 -36.13
N VAL A 369 31.28 20.95 -35.53
CA VAL A 369 32.54 20.88 -36.26
C VAL A 369 32.62 19.63 -37.13
N ARG A 370 32.18 18.49 -36.62
CA ARG A 370 32.13 17.20 -37.35
C ARG A 370 31.26 17.29 -38.60
N LYS A 371 30.09 17.88 -38.50
CA LYS A 371 29.18 18.06 -39.65
C LYS A 371 29.74 19.04 -40.65
N LYS A 372 30.30 20.17 -40.16
CA LYS A 372 30.94 21.15 -41.02
C LYS A 372 32.15 20.58 -41.74
N PHE A 373 32.94 19.72 -41.07
CA PHE A 373 34.08 19.04 -41.69
C PHE A 373 33.67 18.09 -42.83
N LYS A 374 32.56 17.39 -42.69
CA LYS A 374 32.03 16.55 -43.78
C LYS A 374 31.71 17.36 -45.01
N LEU A 375 31.00 18.47 -44.82
CA LEU A 375 30.66 19.40 -45.91
C LEU A 375 31.92 20.02 -46.52
N PHE A 376 32.85 20.40 -45.67
CA PHE A 376 34.16 20.97 -46.11
C PHE A 376 34.96 19.96 -46.96
N ALA A 377 35.08 18.71 -46.53
CA ALA A 377 35.77 17.66 -47.27
C ALA A 377 35.10 17.37 -48.61
N GLU A 378 33.76 17.34 -48.67
CA GLU A 378 33.01 17.16 -49.90
C GLU A 378 33.16 18.33 -50.85
N GLU A 379 33.22 19.53 -50.34
CA GLU A 379 33.39 20.74 -51.14
C GLU A 379 34.81 20.85 -51.70
N LEU A 380 35.84 20.49 -50.93
CA LEU A 380 37.21 20.39 -51.44
C LEU A 380 37.37 19.30 -52.50
N ARG A 381 36.68 18.17 -52.33
CA ARG A 381 36.68 17.13 -53.35
C ARG A 381 36.09 17.63 -54.68
N LYS A 382 35.02 18.47 -54.61
CA LYS A 382 34.38 19.03 -55.79
C LYS A 382 35.19 20.14 -56.46
N THR A 383 35.84 21.00 -55.65
CA THR A 383 36.53 22.21 -56.16
C THR A 383 38.01 21.96 -56.44
N ALA A 384 38.70 21.29 -55.58
CA ALA A 384 40.12 21.03 -55.67
C ALA A 384 40.49 19.61 -56.15
N GLY A 385 39.51 18.68 -56.17
CA GLY A 385 39.75 17.26 -56.46
C GLY A 385 40.54 16.51 -55.41
N VAL A 386 40.60 17.04 -54.20
CA VAL A 386 41.38 16.47 -53.07
C VAL A 386 40.46 15.87 -52.03
N ASP A 387 40.67 14.64 -51.64
CA ASP A 387 39.91 13.99 -50.59
C ASP A 387 40.65 13.95 -49.27
N ILE A 388 40.19 14.77 -48.35
CA ILE A 388 40.74 14.89 -46.98
C ILE A 388 39.92 14.10 -45.93
N SER A 389 38.97 13.28 -46.38
CA SER A 389 38.11 12.51 -45.45
C SER A 389 38.86 11.37 -44.79
N ASP A 390 39.89 10.82 -45.43
CA ASP A 390 40.70 9.73 -44.91
C ASP A 390 41.76 10.26 -43.92
N VAL A 391 42.00 9.52 -42.84
CA VAL A 391 43.00 9.86 -41.83
C VAL A 391 44.43 9.81 -42.40
N ASN A 392 44.65 8.93 -43.40
CA ASN A 392 45.94 8.70 -44.06
C ASN A 392 46.11 9.52 -45.35
N THR A 393 45.57 10.76 -45.37
CA THR A 393 45.74 11.67 -46.53
C THR A 393 47.21 11.81 -46.88
N ASP A 394 47.55 11.45 -48.13
CA ASP A 394 48.94 11.41 -48.65
C ASP A 394 49.51 12.84 -48.75
N ASP A 395 50.81 12.97 -48.56
CA ASP A 395 51.52 14.28 -48.66
C ASP A 395 51.33 14.93 -50.02
N ARG A 396 51.05 14.19 -51.05
CA ARG A 396 50.70 14.67 -52.39
C ARG A 396 49.42 15.46 -52.41
N GLU A 397 48.40 15.03 -51.65
CA GLU A 397 47.10 15.73 -51.61
C GLU A 397 47.22 17.09 -50.91
N TYR A 398 48.05 17.21 -49.91
CA TYR A 398 48.36 18.49 -49.30
C TYR A 398 49.10 19.46 -50.20
N LEU A 399 49.99 18.94 -51.08
CA LEU A 399 50.69 19.75 -52.08
C LEU A 399 49.72 20.21 -53.16
N LEU A 400 48.85 19.34 -53.64
CA LEU A 400 47.81 19.71 -54.61
C LEU A 400 46.85 20.75 -54.05
N LEU A 401 46.46 20.58 -52.76
CA LEU A 401 45.59 21.53 -52.09
C LEU A 401 46.32 22.88 -51.92
N ALA A 402 47.60 22.89 -51.60
CA ALA A 402 48.43 24.10 -51.48
C ALA A 402 48.56 24.83 -52.83
N GLU A 403 48.74 24.10 -53.92
CA GLU A 403 48.82 24.66 -55.27
C GLU A 403 47.48 25.33 -55.67
N LYS A 404 46.35 24.66 -55.41
CA LYS A 404 45.00 25.15 -55.74
C LYS A 404 44.55 26.31 -54.84
N THR A 405 44.98 26.35 -53.58
CA THR A 405 44.56 27.40 -52.65
C THR A 405 45.53 28.56 -52.54
N GLY A 406 46.74 28.44 -53.12
CA GLY A 406 47.83 29.41 -52.92
C GLY A 406 48.34 29.49 -51.46
N MET A 407 47.98 28.55 -50.63
CA MET A 407 48.35 28.54 -49.19
C MET A 407 49.57 27.63 -48.97
N ASN A 408 50.35 27.95 -47.94
CA ASN A 408 51.49 27.14 -47.56
C ASN A 408 51.05 25.74 -47.08
N SER A 409 51.64 24.66 -47.66
CA SER A 409 51.36 23.26 -47.35
C SER A 409 51.46 22.92 -45.89
N ASP A 410 52.49 23.42 -45.16
CA ASP A 410 52.68 23.14 -43.75
C ASP A 410 51.58 23.76 -42.87
N ARG A 411 51.12 24.95 -43.28
CA ARG A 411 50.00 25.62 -42.61
C ARG A 411 48.70 24.86 -42.81
N LEU A 412 48.41 24.35 -44.03
CA LEU A 412 47.26 23.49 -44.32
C LEU A 412 47.30 22.21 -43.54
N LYS A 413 48.45 21.51 -43.50
CA LYS A 413 48.65 20.30 -42.70
C LYS A 413 48.38 20.57 -41.23
N LYS A 414 48.85 21.67 -40.69
CA LYS A 414 48.67 22.02 -39.28
C LYS A 414 47.19 22.25 -38.96
N VAL A 415 46.48 23.02 -39.79
CA VAL A 415 45.05 23.31 -39.59
C VAL A 415 44.20 22.04 -39.69
N ILE A 416 44.41 21.23 -40.72
CA ILE A 416 43.64 19.99 -40.91
C ILE A 416 43.94 19.01 -39.77
N ARG A 417 45.16 18.94 -39.28
CA ARG A 417 45.52 18.11 -38.11
C ARG A 417 44.81 18.59 -36.84
N GLN A 418 44.74 19.89 -36.61
CA GLN A 418 43.99 20.46 -35.48
C GLN A 418 42.51 20.13 -35.55
N ILE A 419 41.89 20.24 -36.74
CA ILE A 419 40.48 19.86 -36.92
C ILE A 419 40.29 18.39 -36.61
N ARG A 420 41.14 17.49 -37.11
CA ARG A 420 41.06 16.06 -36.88
C ARG A 420 41.25 15.68 -35.42
N LEU A 421 42.10 16.34 -34.67
CA LEU A 421 42.27 16.14 -33.23
C LEU A 421 40.96 16.42 -32.50
N VAL A 422 40.26 17.49 -32.86
CA VAL A 422 38.97 17.84 -32.27
C VAL A 422 37.87 16.84 -32.66
N LEU A 423 37.89 16.32 -33.90
CA LEU A 423 36.90 15.30 -34.33
C LEU A 423 36.99 13.98 -33.57
N HIS A 424 38.17 13.62 -33.04
CA HIS A 424 38.42 12.41 -32.28
C HIS A 424 38.44 12.65 -30.75
N SER A 425 38.30 13.90 -30.31
CA SER A 425 38.22 14.19 -28.88
C SER A 425 36.81 13.88 -28.35
N GLU A 426 36.76 13.23 -27.19
CA GLU A 426 35.50 12.99 -26.44
C GLU A 426 35.14 14.20 -25.54
N GLY A 427 35.97 15.22 -25.54
CA GLY A 427 35.77 16.45 -24.76
C GLY A 427 34.96 17.51 -25.48
N ASN A 428 34.31 18.36 -24.74
CA ASN A 428 33.60 19.52 -25.28
C ASN A 428 34.62 20.68 -25.56
N ILE A 429 34.49 21.34 -26.71
CA ILE A 429 35.37 22.48 -27.09
C ILE A 429 34.68 23.81 -26.78
N SER A 430 35.47 24.88 -26.59
CA SER A 430 34.92 26.21 -26.38
C SER A 430 34.24 26.74 -27.66
N VAL A 431 33.32 27.69 -27.49
CA VAL A 431 32.65 28.36 -28.61
C VAL A 431 33.67 29.10 -29.51
N GLU A 432 34.72 29.63 -28.92
CA GLU A 432 35.80 30.34 -29.61
C GLU A 432 36.64 29.41 -30.47
N GLU A 433 37.00 28.24 -29.94
CA GLU A 433 37.69 27.19 -30.69
C GLU A 433 36.85 26.67 -31.86
N MET A 434 35.55 26.35 -31.61
CA MET A 434 34.64 25.93 -32.66
C MET A 434 34.58 26.96 -33.78
N ARG A 435 34.41 28.24 -33.44
CA ARG A 435 34.35 29.35 -34.43
C ARG A 435 35.66 29.45 -35.23
N SER A 436 36.79 29.40 -34.56
CA SER A 436 38.11 29.46 -35.20
C SER A 436 38.32 28.32 -36.20
N LEU A 437 37.90 27.09 -35.86
CA LEU A 437 37.98 25.94 -36.76
C LEU A 437 37.04 26.04 -37.96
N ILE A 438 35.83 26.54 -37.76
CA ILE A 438 34.86 26.77 -38.86
C ILE A 438 35.36 27.87 -39.80
N ASP A 439 35.88 28.97 -39.27
CA ASP A 439 36.44 30.09 -40.07
C ASP A 439 37.67 29.65 -40.87
N ALA A 440 38.49 28.77 -40.29
CA ALA A 440 39.63 28.16 -40.97
C ALA A 440 39.19 27.28 -42.15
N MET A 441 38.17 26.45 -41.98
CA MET A 441 37.57 25.61 -43.03
C MET A 441 37.02 26.51 -44.18
N ASP A 442 36.21 27.53 -43.82
CA ASP A 442 35.61 28.45 -44.80
C ASP A 442 36.66 29.25 -45.54
N THR A 443 37.77 29.60 -44.91
CA THR A 443 38.88 30.31 -45.53
C THR A 443 39.57 29.43 -46.58
N ILE A 444 39.84 28.17 -46.26
CA ILE A 444 40.44 27.21 -47.21
C ILE A 444 39.54 27.01 -48.42
N VAL A 445 38.22 26.82 -48.21
CA VAL A 445 37.25 26.64 -49.31
C VAL A 445 37.19 27.92 -50.19
N ARG A 446 37.18 29.10 -49.61
CA ARG A 446 37.19 30.34 -50.38
C ARG A 446 38.44 30.46 -51.25
N HIS A 447 39.60 30.12 -50.70
CA HIS A 447 40.82 30.13 -51.50
C HIS A 447 40.81 29.05 -52.58
N ALA A 448 40.27 27.88 -52.33
CA ALA A 448 40.13 26.81 -53.33
C ALA A 448 39.13 27.14 -54.47
N LYS A 449 38.17 28.04 -54.24
CA LYS A 449 37.22 28.50 -55.24
C LYS A 449 37.79 29.65 -56.11
N ASN A 450 38.75 30.41 -55.59
CA ASN A 450 39.32 31.58 -56.23
C ASN A 450 40.70 31.31 -56.90
N GLY A 451 41.28 30.16 -56.68
CA GLY A 451 42.50 29.66 -57.33
C GLY A 451 42.17 28.71 -58.43
#